data_61617fad41833aaff85211e70beb96da
#
_entry.id   61617fad41833aaff85211e70beb96da
#
_cell.length_a   1.000
_cell.length_b   1.000
_cell.length_c   1.000
_cell.angle_alpha   90.00
_cell.angle_beta   90.00
_cell.angle_gamma   90.00
#
_symmetry.space_group_name_H-M   'P 1'
#
loop_
_entity.id
_entity.type
_entity.pdbx_description
1 polymer ?
#
loop_
_entity_poly.entity_id
_entity_poly.type
_entity_poly.pdbx_seq_one_letter_code
_entity_poly.pdbx_strand_id
1 'polypeptide(L)'
;MKKKMRSDSQPGAVLVRRSGRYGANPQRRHKGPAPVPTPRGGDRREGGFALILVITAMTAVLLGGMAAVEYVTGYLPIAKADENRQAALAGAEAGVDDYVNRLNQDPNYWNDGSAASNVAMQGGGVVGGTVPNTGPWGWVPVAPGSDESFHYYVDTSDMTTYKETDSSTGSWGTIYITSTGKVGSETRTIEVGVRQADFLSNLYLSNYNLVDPTMMADWGAMSLANAQACVQYGWQVNASGQNGYGPSPGNCSEMFNYWITGNVVNGPMQSNDDYYICGTPQFEDSVTSADPTAADSPYWLDHACVGAGQFPHAETVGGDYMENSTGAAMAATYQKTVPFPANASFIEGYTAATSPNPTLGCLYYGPTAINFGGPSGNQMQVYSPDTLSSNTNCLGATPSTWLPLPANGVIYVANLLSSMSCTVDAPAWADLAGTGCRGNAFVSGTVDGQITVATDNNVYLVAPTADSAAATWGAASLVGGDVMGLAASKFVLVNHDTSGGPDNFGPESYAPIVQAPTIDAVVFTVNDALGTGEFWQGSVLGNMTINGAIVSNYMDVEGVFSGCCLVHGYNEIYNWDSRLAHLTPPYFIPPDQSQWGEVTYSEIPAENG
;
A
#
# COMPACT_ATOMS: atom_id res chain seq x y z
N MET A 1 39.84 -22.53 -37.54
CA MET A 1 40.32 -21.52 -38.53
C MET A 1 40.02 -20.12 -38.01
N LYS A 2 41.04 -19.29 -38.02
CA LYS A 2 41.14 -17.92 -37.51
C LYS A 2 40.14 -16.95 -38.14
N LYS A 3 39.56 -15.98 -37.34
CA LYS A 3 39.93 -14.57 -37.49
C LYS A 3 39.40 -13.73 -36.34
N LYS A 4 40.32 -13.08 -35.64
CA LYS A 4 40.12 -11.94 -34.72
C LYS A 4 39.70 -10.70 -35.52
N MET A 5 38.84 -9.86 -34.94
CA MET A 5 38.98 -8.41 -35.06
C MET A 5 38.53 -7.75 -33.75
N ARG A 6 39.47 -7.01 -33.15
CA ARG A 6 39.29 -6.01 -32.10
C ARG A 6 38.78 -4.72 -32.74
N SER A 7 37.93 -3.98 -32.03
CA SER A 7 37.99 -2.53 -32.08
C SER A 7 37.57 -1.97 -30.74
N ASP A 8 38.50 -1.27 -30.11
CA ASP A 8 38.33 -0.44 -28.95
C ASP A 8 37.49 0.80 -29.33
N SER A 9 36.60 1.23 -28.43
CA SER A 9 36.19 2.63 -28.37
C SER A 9 35.78 2.96 -26.94
N GLN A 10 36.49 3.95 -26.38
CA GLN A 10 36.31 4.53 -25.06
C GLN A 10 35.03 5.36 -24.93
N PRO A 11 34.51 5.58 -23.71
CA PRO A 11 33.34 6.40 -23.46
C PRO A 11 33.67 7.88 -23.49
N GLY A 12 32.97 8.65 -24.30
CA GLY A 12 33.04 10.10 -24.36
C GLY A 12 32.20 10.76 -23.29
N ALA A 13 32.81 11.66 -22.52
CA ALA A 13 32.15 12.54 -21.57
C ALA A 13 31.25 13.55 -22.29
N VAL A 14 29.99 13.65 -21.88
CA VAL A 14 29.05 14.66 -22.34
C VAL A 14 29.16 15.91 -21.46
N LEU A 15 29.71 16.96 -22.04
CA LEU A 15 29.75 18.31 -21.50
C LEU A 15 28.42 19.03 -21.80
N VAL A 16 27.67 19.35 -20.76
CA VAL A 16 26.48 20.20 -20.86
C VAL A 16 26.89 21.64 -21.16
N ARG A 17 26.64 22.14 -22.37
CA ARG A 17 26.76 23.53 -22.76
C ARG A 17 25.46 24.29 -22.47
N ARG A 18 25.51 25.22 -21.53
CA ARG A 18 24.51 26.28 -21.42
C ARG A 18 24.68 27.28 -22.57
N SER A 19 23.66 27.44 -23.38
CA SER A 19 23.60 28.47 -24.43
C SER A 19 23.08 29.79 -23.84
N GLY A 20 23.98 30.73 -23.59
CA GLY A 20 23.63 32.14 -23.43
C GLY A 20 23.64 32.84 -24.78
N ARG A 21 22.49 33.36 -25.21
CA ARG A 21 22.40 34.25 -26.36
C ARG A 21 22.89 35.63 -25.93
N TYR A 22 23.94 36.15 -26.58
CA TYR A 22 24.24 37.57 -26.65
C TYR A 22 24.21 38.03 -28.11
N GLY A 23 23.45 39.10 -28.31
CA GLY A 23 23.21 39.70 -29.60
C GLY A 23 24.45 40.39 -30.19
N ALA A 24 24.55 40.33 -31.49
CA ALA A 24 25.55 40.98 -32.28
C ALA A 24 25.35 42.51 -32.31
N ASN A 25 26.40 43.26 -32.16
CA ASN A 25 26.44 44.72 -32.39
C ASN A 25 27.46 45.03 -33.50
N PRO A 26 27.14 45.92 -34.45
CA PRO A 26 27.87 46.04 -35.71
C PRO A 26 29.10 46.92 -35.60
N GLN A 27 30.06 46.65 -36.46
CA GLN A 27 31.33 47.31 -36.66
C GLN A 27 31.21 48.84 -36.82
N ARG A 28 32.01 49.62 -36.09
CA ARG A 28 32.36 50.98 -36.42
C ARG A 28 33.80 51.08 -36.93
N ARG A 29 33.89 51.71 -38.09
CA ARG A 29 35.11 51.98 -38.84
C ARG A 29 36.11 52.86 -38.07
N HIS A 30 37.38 52.47 -38.15
CA HIS A 30 38.52 53.32 -37.79
C HIS A 30 38.57 54.59 -38.64
N LYS A 31 38.66 55.77 -38.02
CA LYS A 31 39.19 56.98 -38.61
C LYS A 31 40.47 57.35 -37.86
N GLY A 32 41.49 57.64 -38.62
CA GLY A 32 42.86 57.94 -38.22
C GLY A 32 43.03 59.18 -37.36
N PRO A 33 44.23 59.36 -36.79
CA PRO A 33 44.51 60.39 -35.80
C PRO A 33 44.67 61.80 -36.41
N ALA A 34 44.01 62.77 -35.77
CA ALA A 34 44.25 64.19 -36.03
C ALA A 34 45.38 64.70 -35.14
N PRO A 35 46.09 65.74 -35.56
CA PRO A 35 47.35 66.17 -34.96
C PRO A 35 47.14 66.88 -33.61
N VAL A 36 48.12 66.64 -32.73
CA VAL A 36 48.24 67.23 -31.39
C VAL A 36 48.53 68.73 -31.44
N PRO A 37 47.75 69.54 -30.77
CA PRO A 37 48.18 70.96 -30.51
C PRO A 37 49.06 71.01 -29.24
N THR A 38 50.15 71.68 -29.35
CA THR A 38 51.07 72.03 -28.25
C THR A 38 50.41 72.86 -27.16
N PRO A 39 50.68 72.59 -25.89
CA PRO A 39 50.11 73.39 -24.81
C PRO A 39 50.86 74.75 -24.64
N ARG A 40 50.09 75.80 -24.74
CA ARG A 40 50.52 77.13 -24.23
C ARG A 40 50.31 77.18 -22.73
N GLY A 41 51.35 77.50 -21.99
CA GLY A 41 51.35 77.68 -20.58
C GLY A 41 50.38 78.75 -20.11
N GLY A 42 49.81 78.56 -18.98
CA GLY A 42 48.98 79.53 -18.29
C GLY A 42 48.22 78.94 -17.12
N ASP A 43 48.70 79.32 -15.99
CA ASP A 43 48.05 79.43 -14.70
C ASP A 43 47.95 78.18 -13.74
N ARG A 44 48.90 78.29 -12.82
CA ARG A 44 48.85 77.68 -11.51
C ARG A 44 47.70 78.26 -10.67
N ARG A 45 46.55 77.66 -10.64
CA ARG A 45 45.53 77.89 -9.57
C ARG A 45 44.45 76.74 -9.44
N GLU A 46 44.71 75.53 -9.88
CA GLU A 46 43.71 74.44 -9.73
C GLU A 46 44.10 73.36 -8.74
N GLY A 47 45.20 73.46 -7.99
CA GLY A 47 45.62 72.44 -7.04
C GLY A 47 44.69 72.24 -5.82
N GLY A 48 43.86 73.24 -5.51
CA GLY A 48 42.96 73.17 -4.37
C GLY A 48 41.65 72.39 -4.63
N PHE A 49 41.15 72.48 -5.87
CA PHE A 49 39.88 71.89 -6.20
C PHE A 49 39.98 70.36 -6.36
N ALA A 50 41.09 69.90 -6.94
CA ALA A 50 41.35 68.46 -7.07
C ALA A 50 41.49 67.78 -5.71
N LEU A 51 42.12 68.41 -4.73
CA LEU A 51 42.25 67.86 -3.36
C LEU A 51 40.90 67.76 -2.65
N ILE A 52 40.03 68.78 -2.80
CA ILE A 52 38.68 68.79 -2.22
C ILE A 52 37.86 67.68 -2.85
N LEU A 53 37.93 67.41 -4.16
CA LEU A 53 37.21 66.39 -4.87
C LEU A 53 37.68 65.00 -4.47
N VAL A 54 38.95 64.78 -4.25
CA VAL A 54 39.51 63.51 -3.74
C VAL A 54 39.06 63.25 -2.30
N ILE A 55 39.11 64.27 -1.44
CA ILE A 55 38.68 64.13 -0.04
C ILE A 55 37.18 63.87 0.03
N THR A 56 36.35 64.53 -0.77
CA THR A 56 34.90 64.29 -0.81
C THR A 56 34.57 62.87 -1.36
N ALA A 57 35.30 62.42 -2.39
CA ALA A 57 35.13 61.08 -2.92
C ALA A 57 35.58 60.06 -1.90
N MET A 58 36.70 60.21 -1.22
CA MET A 58 37.13 59.32 -0.15
C MET A 58 36.15 59.28 1.04
N THR A 59 35.63 60.45 1.43
CA THR A 59 34.63 60.53 2.50
C THR A 59 33.33 59.87 2.10
N ALA A 60 32.87 60.01 0.87
CA ALA A 60 31.70 59.36 0.34
C ALA A 60 31.88 57.82 0.30
N VAL A 61 33.05 57.33 -0.11
CA VAL A 61 33.37 55.88 -0.09
C VAL A 61 33.45 55.37 1.34
N LEU A 62 34.05 56.11 2.27
CA LEU A 62 34.11 55.73 3.69
C LEU A 62 32.71 55.69 4.33
N LEU A 63 31.88 56.69 4.09
CA LEU A 63 30.50 56.73 4.59
C LEU A 63 29.64 55.62 3.96
N GLY A 64 29.78 55.38 2.67
CA GLY A 64 29.13 54.30 1.98
C GLY A 64 29.59 52.93 2.50
N GLY A 65 30.88 52.78 2.78
CA GLY A 65 31.44 51.56 3.40
C GLY A 65 30.93 51.35 4.81
N MET A 66 30.88 52.40 5.66
CA MET A 66 30.30 52.30 7.00
C MET A 66 28.80 51.92 6.97
N ALA A 67 28.02 52.56 6.10
CA ALA A 67 26.60 52.24 5.94
C ALA A 67 26.39 50.78 5.44
N ALA A 68 27.24 50.31 4.55
CA ALA A 68 27.20 48.90 4.10
C ALA A 68 27.55 47.91 5.22
N VAL A 69 28.55 48.26 6.06
CA VAL A 69 28.90 47.42 7.23
C VAL A 69 27.77 47.41 8.26
N GLU A 70 27.17 48.56 8.58
CA GLU A 70 26.04 48.64 9.50
C GLU A 70 24.83 47.87 8.95
N TYR A 71 24.55 47.93 7.66
CA TYR A 71 23.51 47.18 7.00
C TYR A 71 23.77 45.68 7.12
N VAL A 72 24.95 45.22 6.75
CA VAL A 72 25.33 43.79 6.82
C VAL A 72 25.30 43.28 8.27
N THR A 73 25.86 44.04 9.23
CA THR A 73 25.85 43.61 10.64
C THR A 73 24.47 43.64 11.27
N GLY A 74 23.56 44.51 10.79
CA GLY A 74 22.16 44.52 11.21
C GLY A 74 21.34 43.30 10.70
N TYR A 75 21.68 42.80 9.51
CA TYR A 75 20.99 41.64 8.92
C TYR A 75 21.57 40.29 9.35
N LEU A 76 22.82 40.20 9.77
CA LEU A 76 23.46 38.97 10.23
C LEU A 76 22.69 38.25 11.35
N PRO A 77 22.17 38.92 12.39
CA PRO A 77 21.40 38.25 13.44
C PRO A 77 20.08 37.65 12.93
N ILE A 78 19.42 38.37 12.00
CA ILE A 78 18.16 37.90 11.40
C ILE A 78 18.42 36.68 10.53
N ALA A 79 19.41 36.71 9.66
CA ALA A 79 19.80 35.58 8.83
C ALA A 79 20.22 34.37 9.68
N LYS A 80 20.94 34.62 10.79
CA LYS A 80 21.32 33.53 11.72
C LYS A 80 20.12 32.95 12.47
N ALA A 81 19.14 33.81 12.85
CA ALA A 81 17.91 33.31 13.47
C ALA A 81 17.08 32.45 12.49
N ASP A 82 16.99 32.86 11.22
CA ASP A 82 16.31 32.07 10.19
C ASP A 82 17.03 30.75 9.91
N GLU A 83 18.37 30.74 9.84
CA GLU A 83 19.16 29.51 9.76
C GLU A 83 18.93 28.59 10.96
N ASN A 84 18.96 29.14 12.17
CA ASN A 84 18.72 28.37 13.39
C ASN A 84 17.29 27.81 13.44
N ARG A 85 16.28 28.54 12.93
CA ARG A 85 14.91 28.02 12.85
C ARG A 85 14.79 26.84 11.89
N GLN A 86 15.42 26.92 10.73
CA GLN A 86 15.44 25.81 9.77
C GLN A 86 16.18 24.60 10.36
N ALA A 87 17.31 24.81 11.00
CA ALA A 87 18.05 23.77 11.68
C ALA A 87 17.27 23.18 12.86
N ALA A 88 16.52 23.98 13.63
CA ALA A 88 15.64 23.47 14.68
C ALA A 88 14.49 22.60 14.12
N LEU A 89 13.96 22.95 12.93
CA LEU A 89 12.98 22.09 12.26
C LEU A 89 13.60 20.76 11.84
N ALA A 90 14.77 20.78 11.22
CA ALA A 90 15.49 19.56 10.86
C ALA A 90 15.83 18.70 12.09
N GLY A 91 16.15 19.35 13.23
CA GLY A 91 16.32 18.66 14.51
C GLY A 91 15.02 17.98 14.99
N ALA A 92 13.86 18.61 14.81
CA ALA A 92 12.58 17.99 15.13
C ALA A 92 12.29 16.77 14.22
N GLU A 93 12.56 16.88 12.93
CA GLU A 93 12.45 15.78 11.98
C GLU A 93 13.38 14.62 12.35
N ALA A 94 14.63 14.90 12.73
CA ALA A 94 15.56 13.88 13.20
C ALA A 94 15.07 13.13 14.44
N GLY A 95 14.28 13.79 15.30
CA GLY A 95 13.65 13.14 16.46
C GLY A 95 12.55 12.16 16.04
N VAL A 96 11.75 12.47 15.03
CA VAL A 96 10.77 11.54 14.43
C VAL A 96 11.51 10.35 13.83
N ASP A 97 12.54 10.61 13.02
CA ASP A 97 13.35 9.57 12.40
C ASP A 97 13.99 8.61 13.42
N ASP A 98 14.47 9.11 14.56
CA ASP A 98 15.02 8.27 15.64
C ASP A 98 13.96 7.30 16.17
N TYR A 99 12.74 7.76 16.43
CA TYR A 99 11.68 6.91 16.95
C TYR A 99 11.17 5.92 15.92
N VAL A 100 10.94 6.36 14.68
CA VAL A 100 10.54 5.49 13.56
C VAL A 100 11.59 4.42 13.29
N ASN A 101 12.87 4.77 13.33
CA ASN A 101 13.94 3.79 13.17
C ASN A 101 13.95 2.73 14.28
N ARG A 102 13.62 3.10 15.53
CA ARG A 102 13.49 2.14 16.63
C ARG A 102 12.29 1.21 16.42
N LEU A 103 11.16 1.74 16.00
CA LEU A 103 9.98 0.95 15.62
C LEU A 103 10.26 -0.02 14.47
N ASN A 104 11.08 0.41 13.49
CA ASN A 104 11.46 -0.43 12.36
C ASN A 104 12.51 -1.51 12.74
N GLN A 105 13.23 -1.34 13.86
CA GLN A 105 14.10 -2.38 14.42
C GLN A 105 13.34 -3.34 15.33
N ASP A 106 12.35 -2.85 16.05
CA ASP A 106 11.47 -3.62 16.93
C ASP A 106 10.03 -3.06 16.81
N PRO A 107 9.17 -3.72 16.05
CA PRO A 107 7.78 -3.27 15.85
C PRO A 107 6.96 -3.13 17.14
N ASN A 108 7.38 -3.79 18.23
CA ASN A 108 6.75 -3.69 19.55
C ASN A 108 7.41 -2.64 20.46
N TYR A 109 8.37 -1.86 19.96
CA TYR A 109 9.10 -0.86 20.76
C TYR A 109 8.17 0.10 21.50
N TRP A 110 7.02 0.41 20.96
CA TRP A 110 6.00 1.26 21.56
C TRP A 110 5.39 0.67 22.85
N ASN A 111 5.45 -0.65 23.06
CA ASN A 111 4.79 -1.38 24.15
C ASN A 111 5.74 -2.19 25.06
N ASP A 112 6.99 -2.39 24.69
CA ASP A 112 7.89 -3.29 25.41
C ASP A 112 8.56 -2.69 26.65
N GLY A 113 8.27 -1.43 26.96
CA GLY A 113 8.85 -0.70 28.09
C GLY A 113 10.31 -0.26 27.89
N SER A 114 10.97 -0.59 26.78
CA SER A 114 12.32 -0.15 26.45
C SER A 114 12.39 1.37 26.24
N ALA A 115 11.27 2.00 25.95
CA ALA A 115 11.10 3.44 25.93
C ALA A 115 11.59 4.13 27.22
N ALA A 116 11.53 3.48 28.37
CA ALA A 116 12.02 4.02 29.64
C ALA A 116 13.55 4.26 29.65
N SER A 117 14.31 3.61 28.79
CA SER A 117 15.75 3.81 28.62
C SER A 117 16.12 4.82 27.54
N ASN A 118 15.15 5.29 26.76
CA ASN A 118 15.36 6.24 25.68
C ASN A 118 15.58 7.66 26.23
N VAL A 119 16.77 8.19 26.04
CA VAL A 119 17.16 9.51 26.55
C VAL A 119 16.31 10.62 25.95
N ALA A 120 15.93 10.53 24.68
CA ALA A 120 15.10 11.53 24.00
C ALA A 120 13.67 11.60 24.55
N MET A 121 13.19 10.55 25.21
CA MET A 121 11.89 10.46 25.87
C MET A 121 11.94 10.70 27.38
N GLN A 122 13.12 10.78 27.99
CA GLN A 122 13.25 10.95 29.43
C GLN A 122 12.68 12.30 29.87
N GLY A 123 11.68 12.23 30.74
CA GLY A 123 11.00 13.38 31.33
C GLY A 123 9.67 13.74 30.71
N GLY A 124 9.27 13.13 29.61
CA GLY A 124 8.02 13.42 28.93
C GLY A 124 7.35 12.26 28.21
N GLY A 125 8.01 11.12 28.09
CA GLY A 125 7.43 9.99 27.37
C GLY A 125 6.47 9.17 28.25
N VAL A 126 5.23 9.02 27.85
CA VAL A 126 4.28 8.10 28.49
C VAL A 126 3.67 7.20 27.44
N VAL A 127 3.77 5.91 27.67
CA VAL A 127 3.00 4.92 26.93
C VAL A 127 1.56 4.97 27.47
N GLY A 128 0.61 5.40 26.64
CA GLY A 128 -0.81 5.30 26.93
C GLY A 128 -1.42 6.37 27.86
N GLY A 129 -1.04 7.63 27.75
CA GLY A 129 -1.68 8.72 28.49
C GLY A 129 -1.23 10.13 28.11
N THR A 130 -2.06 11.11 28.41
CA THR A 130 -1.74 12.54 28.26
C THR A 130 -0.51 12.89 29.08
N VAL A 131 0.51 13.39 28.44
CA VAL A 131 1.79 13.75 29.05
C VAL A 131 1.68 15.04 29.85
N PRO A 132 2.09 15.08 31.13
CA PRO A 132 2.33 16.34 31.81
C PRO A 132 3.61 16.97 31.22
N ASN A 133 3.49 18.17 30.72
CA ASN A 133 4.56 19.00 30.16
C ASN A 133 5.53 19.52 31.26
N THR A 134 6.03 18.63 32.13
CA THR A 134 6.82 19.01 33.29
C THR A 134 7.99 18.07 33.54
N GLY A 135 9.15 18.39 32.95
CA GLY A 135 10.36 17.67 33.34
C GLY A 135 11.61 18.17 32.64
N PRO A 136 12.78 17.80 33.11
CA PRO A 136 14.00 18.03 32.34
C PRO A 136 13.97 17.15 31.10
N TRP A 137 13.81 17.79 29.95
CA TRP A 137 13.85 17.12 28.65
C TRP A 137 15.22 16.53 28.39
N GLY A 138 15.26 15.28 27.95
CA GLY A 138 16.49 14.63 27.50
C GLY A 138 16.85 15.09 26.10
N TRP A 139 17.56 16.19 25.97
CA TRP A 139 18.04 16.66 24.67
C TRP A 139 19.14 15.73 24.11
N VAL A 140 18.89 15.20 22.92
CA VAL A 140 19.83 14.34 22.20
C VAL A 140 20.38 15.12 21.02
N PRO A 141 21.72 15.26 20.87
CA PRO A 141 22.29 15.92 19.71
C PRO A 141 22.04 15.10 18.44
N VAL A 142 21.67 15.76 17.34
CA VAL A 142 21.44 15.13 16.02
C VAL A 142 22.69 14.38 15.53
N ALA A 143 23.87 14.94 15.82
CA ALA A 143 25.15 14.29 15.57
C ALA A 143 26.13 14.61 16.71
N PRO A 144 27.14 13.75 16.92
CA PRO A 144 28.16 14.02 17.94
C PRO A 144 28.82 15.40 17.78
N GLY A 145 28.62 16.28 18.77
CA GLY A 145 29.17 17.63 18.75
C GLY A 145 28.35 18.67 17.96
N SER A 146 27.15 18.33 17.51
CA SER A 146 26.20 19.27 16.92
C SER A 146 25.59 20.17 17.99
N ASP A 147 25.39 21.45 17.65
CA ASP A 147 24.57 22.38 18.45
C ASP A 147 23.06 22.14 18.27
N GLU A 148 22.71 21.31 17.30
CA GLU A 148 21.37 20.88 16.99
C GLU A 148 21.00 19.66 17.83
N SER A 149 19.86 19.73 18.48
CA SER A 149 19.37 18.65 19.37
C SER A 149 17.87 18.52 19.30
N PHE A 150 17.38 17.37 19.66
CA PHE A 150 15.96 17.06 19.71
C PHE A 150 15.56 16.37 21.01
N HIS A 151 14.27 16.38 21.29
CA HIS A 151 13.59 15.47 22.19
C HIS A 151 12.17 15.24 21.63
N TYR A 152 11.53 14.19 22.09
CA TYR A 152 10.15 13.90 21.69
C TYR A 152 9.38 13.21 22.81
N TYR A 153 8.05 13.32 22.75
CA TYR A 153 7.15 12.43 23.45
C TYR A 153 6.25 11.71 22.45
N VAL A 154 5.66 10.59 22.89
CA VAL A 154 4.93 9.67 22.02
C VAL A 154 3.60 9.34 22.68
N ASP A 155 2.52 9.56 21.95
CA ASP A 155 1.18 9.15 22.33
C ASP A 155 0.84 7.84 21.61
N THR A 156 0.62 6.78 22.41
CA THR A 156 0.24 5.44 21.93
C THR A 156 -1.18 5.08 22.34
N SER A 157 -1.99 6.06 22.74
CA SER A 157 -3.38 5.80 23.21
C SER A 157 -4.23 5.11 22.15
N ASP A 158 -4.00 5.43 20.88
CA ASP A 158 -4.73 4.88 19.76
C ASP A 158 -4.31 3.46 19.39
N MET A 159 -3.19 2.98 19.96
CA MET A 159 -2.74 1.58 19.80
C MET A 159 -3.48 0.62 20.75
N THR A 160 -4.00 1.12 21.87
CA THR A 160 -4.50 0.27 22.97
C THR A 160 -6.00 0.34 23.19
N THR A 161 -6.68 1.28 22.55
CA THR A 161 -8.09 1.54 22.85
C THR A 161 -8.87 1.74 21.55
N TYR A 162 -9.46 0.66 21.05
CA TYR A 162 -10.56 0.78 20.09
C TYR A 162 -11.73 1.45 20.81
N LYS A 163 -12.04 2.68 20.43
CA LYS A 163 -13.24 3.38 20.88
C LYS A 163 -14.30 3.32 19.79
N GLU A 164 -15.27 2.47 19.97
CA GLU A 164 -16.46 2.32 19.12
C GLU A 164 -17.23 3.64 18.89
N THR A 165 -16.94 4.68 19.66
CA THR A 165 -17.64 5.97 19.62
C THR A 165 -16.92 7.04 18.80
N ASP A 166 -15.73 6.79 18.27
CA ASP A 166 -14.94 7.81 17.59
C ASP A 166 -14.77 7.52 16.08
N SER A 167 -15.92 7.30 15.43
CA SER A 167 -15.99 7.13 13.97
C SER A 167 -15.58 8.38 13.17
N SER A 168 -15.27 9.48 13.84
CA SER A 168 -14.94 10.76 13.20
C SER A 168 -13.45 11.11 13.17
N THR A 169 -12.60 10.42 13.93
CA THR A 169 -11.18 10.76 14.05
C THR A 169 -10.20 9.63 13.75
N GLY A 170 -10.69 8.51 13.32
CA GLY A 170 -9.98 7.45 12.58
C GLY A 170 -8.49 7.24 12.81
N SER A 171 -8.02 7.24 14.06
CA SER A 171 -6.58 7.21 14.37
C SER A 171 -6.07 5.87 14.88
N TRP A 172 -6.92 4.84 14.91
CA TRP A 172 -6.52 3.54 15.46
C TRP A 172 -5.30 2.94 14.75
N GLY A 173 -4.35 2.44 15.53
CA GLY A 173 -3.08 1.93 15.02
C GLY A 173 -2.06 3.03 14.68
N THR A 174 -2.33 4.29 15.01
CA THR A 174 -1.43 5.42 14.80
C THR A 174 -0.73 5.80 16.10
N ILE A 175 0.56 6.00 16.02
CA ILE A 175 1.39 6.56 17.10
C ILE A 175 1.65 8.02 16.75
N TYR A 176 1.32 8.94 17.65
CA TYR A 176 1.65 10.36 17.45
C TYR A 176 2.95 10.70 18.15
N ILE A 177 3.91 11.19 17.38
CA ILE A 177 5.22 11.63 17.85
C ILE A 177 5.23 13.15 17.81
N THR A 178 5.30 13.78 18.99
CA THR A 178 5.53 15.21 19.09
C THR A 178 7.01 15.45 19.34
N SER A 179 7.71 15.91 18.32
CA SER A 179 9.15 16.13 18.36
C SER A 179 9.50 17.61 18.34
N THR A 180 10.38 18.01 19.24
CA THR A 180 10.91 19.39 19.32
C THR A 180 12.39 19.38 19.03
N GLY A 181 12.79 20.15 18.04
CA GLY A 181 14.19 20.42 17.72
C GLY A 181 14.63 21.79 18.27
N LYS A 182 15.91 21.91 18.58
CA LYS A 182 16.51 23.10 19.20
C LYS A 182 17.88 23.41 18.63
N VAL A 183 18.10 24.69 18.32
CA VAL A 183 19.41 25.26 17.99
C VAL A 183 19.58 26.61 18.69
N GLY A 184 20.50 26.68 19.64
CA GLY A 184 20.64 27.89 20.48
C GLY A 184 19.38 28.17 21.28
N SER A 185 18.72 29.33 21.00
CA SER A 185 17.45 29.72 21.62
C SER A 185 16.23 29.41 20.75
N GLU A 186 16.42 28.98 19.49
CA GLU A 186 15.32 28.70 18.58
C GLU A 186 14.85 27.26 18.75
N THR A 187 13.54 27.07 18.85
CA THR A 187 12.88 25.77 18.94
C THR A 187 11.76 25.67 17.90
N ARG A 188 11.57 24.48 17.34
CA ARG A 188 10.46 24.14 16.43
C ARG A 188 9.89 22.80 16.85
N THR A 189 8.57 22.69 16.83
CA THR A 189 7.87 21.47 17.22
C THR A 189 6.99 21.00 16.07
N ILE A 190 7.06 19.69 15.81
CA ILE A 190 6.21 19.01 14.84
C ILE A 190 5.47 17.87 15.55
N GLU A 191 4.27 17.60 15.09
CA GLU A 191 3.51 16.41 15.43
C GLU A 191 3.35 15.55 14.19
N VAL A 192 3.79 14.31 14.28
CA VAL A 192 3.79 13.36 13.18
C VAL A 192 3.07 12.10 13.64
N GLY A 193 1.99 11.75 12.94
CA GLY A 193 1.36 10.44 13.09
C GLY A 193 2.13 9.41 12.28
N VAL A 194 2.56 8.34 12.93
CA VAL A 194 3.21 7.20 12.27
C VAL A 194 2.39 5.95 12.42
N ARG A 195 2.33 5.17 11.36
CA ARG A 195 1.63 3.90 11.32
C ARG A 195 2.53 2.85 10.70
N GLN A 196 2.35 1.62 11.12
CA GLN A 196 2.92 0.49 10.42
C GLN A 196 2.26 0.39 9.06
N ALA A 197 3.06 0.30 7.98
CA ALA A 197 2.51 0.09 6.66
C ALA A 197 1.62 -1.15 6.69
N ASP A 198 0.38 -1.01 6.29
CA ASP A 198 -0.56 -2.11 6.15
C ASP A 198 -0.93 -2.32 4.68
N PHE A 199 -1.53 -3.46 4.38
CA PHE A 199 -2.01 -3.76 3.05
C PHE A 199 -3.24 -2.92 2.66
N LEU A 200 -3.95 -2.35 3.65
CA LEU A 200 -5.28 -1.78 3.52
C LEU A 200 -5.28 -0.31 3.09
N SER A 201 -4.10 0.30 2.99
CA SER A 201 -3.94 1.63 2.38
C SER A 201 -4.21 1.61 0.87
N ASN A 202 -4.25 0.42 0.27
CA ASN A 202 -4.65 0.21 -1.12
C ASN A 202 -6.02 -0.45 -1.17
N LEU A 203 -6.82 -0.08 -2.17
CA LEU A 203 -8.00 -0.83 -2.56
C LEU A 203 -7.59 -2.20 -3.09
N TYR A 204 -6.56 -2.23 -3.92
CA TYR A 204 -6.07 -3.44 -4.55
C TYR A 204 -4.54 -3.51 -4.48
N LEU A 205 -4.03 -4.59 -3.90
CA LEU A 205 -2.61 -4.91 -3.90
C LEU A 205 -2.41 -6.32 -4.46
N SER A 206 -1.68 -6.43 -5.57
CA SER A 206 -1.31 -7.71 -6.18
C SER A 206 0.19 -7.95 -6.13
N ASN A 207 0.59 -9.21 -5.98
CA ASN A 207 1.98 -9.60 -6.15
C ASN A 207 2.30 -9.89 -7.63
N TYR A 208 1.36 -10.53 -8.34
CA TYR A 208 1.45 -10.82 -9.78
C TYR A 208 0.13 -10.46 -10.47
N ASN A 209 0.20 -9.73 -11.57
CA ASN A 209 -0.96 -9.45 -12.42
C ASN A 209 -1.18 -10.56 -13.46
N LEU A 210 -1.08 -11.79 -13.01
CA LEU A 210 -1.25 -13.01 -13.79
C LEU A 210 -2.44 -13.79 -13.21
N VAL A 211 -3.09 -14.57 -14.07
CA VAL A 211 -4.03 -15.61 -13.62
C VAL A 211 -3.29 -16.64 -12.78
N ASP A 212 -3.87 -17.06 -11.68
CA ASP A 212 -3.28 -18.09 -10.82
C ASP A 212 -2.99 -19.38 -11.59
N PRO A 213 -1.79 -19.98 -11.41
CA PRO A 213 -1.42 -21.23 -12.09
C PRO A 213 -2.38 -22.40 -11.88
N THR A 214 -3.01 -22.49 -10.69
CA THR A 214 -3.98 -23.54 -10.38
C THR A 214 -5.27 -23.31 -11.16
N MET A 215 -5.75 -22.08 -11.22
CA MET A 215 -6.93 -21.72 -12.01
C MET A 215 -6.72 -21.96 -13.51
N MET A 216 -5.53 -21.66 -14.04
CA MET A 216 -5.17 -21.96 -15.43
C MET A 216 -5.18 -23.45 -15.72
N ALA A 217 -4.71 -24.26 -14.79
CA ALA A 217 -4.69 -25.70 -14.93
C ALA A 217 -6.10 -26.30 -14.84
N ASP A 218 -6.94 -25.76 -13.99
CA ASP A 218 -8.31 -26.19 -13.79
C ASP A 218 -9.19 -25.84 -14.99
N TRP A 219 -8.99 -24.67 -15.55
CA TRP A 219 -9.58 -24.29 -16.84
C TRP A 219 -9.15 -25.23 -17.99
N GLY A 220 -8.01 -25.91 -17.84
CA GLY A 220 -7.44 -26.76 -18.90
C GLY A 220 -6.77 -25.97 -20.01
N ALA A 221 -6.59 -24.66 -19.86
CA ALA A 221 -5.89 -23.80 -20.81
C ALA A 221 -4.39 -24.12 -20.83
N MET A 222 -3.83 -24.43 -19.63
CA MET A 222 -2.41 -24.75 -19.49
C MET A 222 -2.20 -25.82 -18.41
N SER A 223 -1.17 -26.66 -18.54
CA SER A 223 -0.82 -27.57 -17.45
C SER A 223 -0.24 -26.79 -16.26
N LEU A 224 -0.51 -27.23 -15.03
CA LEU A 224 0.00 -26.60 -13.82
C LEU A 224 1.52 -26.35 -13.85
N ALA A 225 2.30 -27.32 -14.34
CA ALA A 225 3.75 -27.17 -14.44
C ALA A 225 4.18 -26.08 -15.43
N ASN A 226 3.46 -25.91 -16.53
CA ASN A 226 3.74 -24.85 -17.50
C ASN A 226 3.30 -23.49 -16.94
N ALA A 227 2.14 -23.42 -16.30
CA ALA A 227 1.65 -22.20 -15.67
C ALA A 227 2.60 -21.71 -14.56
N GLN A 228 3.03 -22.61 -13.68
CA GLN A 228 4.05 -22.31 -12.66
C GLN A 228 5.39 -21.87 -13.27
N ALA A 229 5.79 -22.45 -14.40
CA ALA A 229 6.98 -22.01 -15.10
C ALA A 229 6.83 -20.61 -15.68
N CYS A 230 5.62 -20.20 -16.07
CA CYS A 230 5.36 -18.86 -16.60
C CYS A 230 5.44 -17.76 -15.52
N VAL A 231 5.10 -18.04 -14.27
CA VAL A 231 5.19 -17.05 -13.18
C VAL A 231 6.62 -16.48 -13.04
N GLN A 232 7.65 -17.29 -13.27
CA GLN A 232 9.04 -16.82 -13.22
C GLN A 232 9.39 -15.77 -14.28
N TYR A 233 8.52 -15.51 -15.22
CA TYR A 233 8.69 -14.48 -16.25
C TYR A 233 7.93 -13.18 -15.93
N GLY A 234 7.19 -13.13 -14.83
CA GLY A 234 6.68 -11.87 -14.28
C GLY A 234 7.83 -10.93 -13.92
N TRP A 235 7.57 -9.65 -13.88
CA TRP A 235 8.60 -8.63 -13.66
C TRP A 235 9.43 -8.88 -12.39
N GLN A 236 8.81 -9.28 -11.29
CA GLN A 236 9.48 -9.51 -10.00
C GLN A 236 10.57 -10.59 -10.05
N VAL A 237 10.37 -11.63 -10.84
CA VAL A 237 11.25 -12.79 -10.84
C VAL A 237 12.51 -12.52 -11.65
N ASN A 238 12.49 -11.53 -12.53
CA ASN A 238 13.62 -11.17 -13.37
C ASN A 238 14.47 -10.01 -12.81
N ALA A 239 14.49 -9.85 -11.48
CA ALA A 239 15.34 -8.88 -10.75
C ALA A 239 16.86 -9.03 -11.02
N SER A 240 17.26 -9.95 -11.91
CA SER A 240 18.61 -10.07 -12.44
C SER A 240 18.94 -9.06 -13.56
N GLY A 241 18.10 -8.05 -13.78
CA GLY A 241 18.40 -6.92 -14.67
C GLY A 241 18.15 -7.20 -16.15
N GLN A 242 17.38 -8.22 -16.46
CA GLN A 242 16.79 -8.40 -17.77
C GLN A 242 15.32 -8.00 -17.67
N ASN A 243 14.87 -7.12 -18.53
CA ASN A 243 13.46 -6.81 -18.70
C ASN A 243 12.68 -8.12 -18.68
N GLY A 244 11.72 -8.28 -17.78
CA GLY A 244 11.11 -9.54 -17.37
C GLY A 244 10.51 -10.45 -18.42
N TYR A 245 10.55 -10.05 -19.65
CA TYR A 245 10.04 -10.78 -20.79
C TYR A 245 11.17 -11.39 -21.60
N GLY A 246 11.92 -12.28 -20.97
CA GLY A 246 12.80 -13.20 -21.68
C GLY A 246 11.98 -14.09 -22.64
N PRO A 247 12.63 -14.84 -23.55
CA PRO A 247 11.92 -15.77 -24.43
C PRO A 247 11.14 -16.77 -23.57
N SER A 248 9.85 -16.47 -23.40
CA SER A 248 8.86 -17.31 -22.74
C SER A 248 8.93 -18.73 -23.31
N PRO A 249 8.83 -19.80 -22.51
CA PRO A 249 8.50 -21.10 -23.03
C PRO A 249 7.07 -21.00 -23.56
N GLY A 250 6.91 -20.72 -24.84
CA GLY A 250 5.69 -20.50 -25.62
C GLY A 250 4.37 -20.47 -24.85
N ASN A 251 3.54 -19.48 -25.08
CA ASN A 251 2.19 -19.27 -24.56
C ASN A 251 2.03 -18.71 -23.15
N CYS A 252 3.04 -18.17 -22.47
CA CYS A 252 2.84 -17.54 -21.18
C CYS A 252 1.96 -16.27 -21.24
N SER A 253 1.76 -15.70 -22.42
CA SER A 253 0.78 -14.61 -22.62
C SER A 253 -0.67 -15.02 -22.32
N GLU A 254 -0.98 -16.32 -22.28
CA GLU A 254 -2.30 -16.81 -21.86
C GLU A 254 -2.54 -16.63 -20.35
N MET A 255 -1.50 -16.38 -19.56
CA MET A 255 -1.61 -16.12 -18.13
C MET A 255 -1.79 -14.64 -17.78
N PHE A 256 -1.64 -13.72 -18.73
CA PHE A 256 -1.84 -12.31 -18.44
C PHE A 256 -3.32 -12.06 -18.12
N ASN A 257 -3.56 -11.48 -16.96
CA ASN A 257 -4.88 -11.02 -16.61
C ASN A 257 -5.03 -9.54 -16.92
N TYR A 258 -6.11 -9.19 -17.61
CA TYR A 258 -6.29 -7.87 -18.20
C TYR A 258 -7.35 -7.07 -17.48
N TRP A 259 -7.03 -5.83 -17.17
CA TRP A 259 -8.02 -4.82 -16.87
C TRP A 259 -8.70 -4.41 -18.18
N ILE A 260 -10.01 -4.59 -18.26
CA ILE A 260 -10.77 -4.43 -19.51
C ILE A 260 -11.74 -3.24 -19.44
N THR A 261 -12.19 -2.76 -20.59
CA THR A 261 -13.29 -1.77 -20.65
C THR A 261 -14.49 -2.29 -19.88
N GLY A 262 -14.94 -1.49 -18.90
CA GLY A 262 -16.05 -1.83 -18.00
C GLY A 262 -15.61 -2.15 -16.59
N ASN A 263 -14.33 -2.50 -16.35
CA ASN A 263 -13.80 -2.53 -15.00
C ASN A 263 -13.72 -1.10 -14.43
N VAL A 264 -14.11 -0.94 -13.17
CA VAL A 264 -14.11 0.34 -12.46
C VAL A 264 -13.41 0.17 -11.12
N VAL A 265 -12.37 0.96 -10.91
CA VAL A 265 -11.52 0.93 -9.71
C VAL A 265 -11.57 2.29 -9.03
N ASN A 266 -12.30 2.39 -7.93
CA ASN A 266 -12.50 3.60 -7.14
C ASN A 266 -11.63 3.56 -5.87
N GLY A 267 -10.31 3.66 -6.03
CA GLY A 267 -9.37 3.69 -4.92
C GLY A 267 -7.93 3.44 -5.36
N PRO A 268 -6.98 3.64 -4.45
CA PRO A 268 -5.56 3.49 -4.76
C PRO A 268 -5.19 2.04 -5.06
N MET A 269 -4.38 1.84 -6.08
CA MET A 269 -3.89 0.53 -6.50
C MET A 269 -2.38 0.43 -6.44
N GLN A 270 -1.89 -0.72 -6.02
CA GLN A 270 -0.49 -1.09 -6.12
C GLN A 270 -0.34 -2.50 -6.69
N SER A 271 0.58 -2.68 -7.62
CA SER A 271 1.05 -3.99 -8.03
C SER A 271 2.55 -4.12 -7.77
N ASN A 272 2.95 -5.28 -7.32
CA ASN A 272 4.36 -5.66 -7.32
C ASN A 272 4.82 -6.10 -8.73
N ASP A 273 3.94 -6.13 -9.71
CA ASP A 273 4.13 -6.50 -11.11
C ASP A 273 3.63 -5.37 -12.03
N ASP A 274 3.65 -5.58 -13.34
CA ASP A 274 3.12 -4.68 -14.35
C ASP A 274 1.59 -4.79 -14.50
N TYR A 275 0.98 -3.79 -15.12
CA TYR A 275 -0.45 -3.81 -15.45
C TYR A 275 -0.66 -4.20 -16.91
N TYR A 276 -1.61 -5.10 -17.15
CA TYR A 276 -2.05 -5.50 -18.48
C TYR A 276 -3.40 -4.85 -18.77
N ILE A 277 -3.47 -4.02 -19.79
CA ILE A 277 -4.64 -3.20 -20.12
C ILE A 277 -5.22 -3.59 -21.47
N CYS A 278 -6.56 -3.74 -21.52
CA CYS A 278 -7.30 -4.03 -22.73
C CYS A 278 -8.52 -3.09 -22.85
N GLY A 279 -8.47 -2.17 -23.78
CA GLY A 279 -9.47 -1.11 -23.88
C GLY A 279 -9.24 0.02 -22.88
N THR A 280 -10.30 0.52 -22.27
CA THR A 280 -10.28 1.69 -21.38
C THR A 280 -10.93 1.39 -20.04
N PRO A 281 -10.28 0.60 -19.16
CA PRO A 281 -10.73 0.45 -17.77
C PRO A 281 -10.59 1.77 -17.00
N GLN A 282 -11.48 1.98 -16.03
CA GLN A 282 -11.54 3.22 -15.26
C GLN A 282 -10.83 3.07 -13.91
N PHE A 283 -9.91 4.00 -13.64
CA PHE A 283 -9.18 4.12 -12.38
C PHE A 283 -9.34 5.55 -11.86
N GLU A 284 -9.87 5.70 -10.64
CA GLU A 284 -10.20 7.02 -10.09
C GLU A 284 -9.17 7.58 -9.11
N ASP A 285 -8.14 6.80 -8.76
CA ASP A 285 -7.12 7.18 -7.79
C ASP A 285 -5.72 6.78 -8.28
N SER A 286 -4.72 6.88 -7.41
CA SER A 286 -3.33 6.56 -7.71
C SER A 286 -3.14 5.10 -8.13
N VAL A 287 -2.36 4.89 -9.16
CA VAL A 287 -1.92 3.57 -9.62
C VAL A 287 -0.41 3.49 -9.49
N THR A 288 0.09 2.48 -8.80
CA THR A 288 1.52 2.30 -8.56
C THR A 288 1.97 0.90 -8.95
N SER A 289 3.19 0.79 -9.46
CA SER A 289 3.84 -0.48 -9.83
C SER A 289 5.24 -0.53 -9.23
N ALA A 290 5.69 -1.73 -8.89
CA ALA A 290 7.07 -1.92 -8.46
C ALA A 290 8.05 -2.10 -9.63
N ASP A 291 7.60 -2.03 -10.86
CA ASP A 291 8.49 -1.92 -12.02
C ASP A 291 9.21 -0.56 -12.01
N PRO A 292 10.55 -0.54 -11.88
CA PRO A 292 11.30 0.71 -11.90
C PRO A 292 11.21 1.45 -13.23
N THR A 293 10.77 0.80 -14.30
CA THR A 293 10.54 1.45 -15.61
C THR A 293 9.15 2.08 -15.71
N ALA A 294 8.28 1.88 -14.73
CA ALA A 294 6.95 2.48 -14.68
C ALA A 294 6.96 4.03 -14.77
N ALA A 295 8.06 4.68 -14.33
CA ALA A 295 8.24 6.13 -14.49
C ALA A 295 8.51 6.56 -15.94
N ASP A 296 9.10 5.68 -16.75
CA ASP A 296 9.47 5.96 -18.16
C ASP A 296 8.45 5.37 -19.15
N SER A 297 7.67 4.38 -18.71
CA SER A 297 6.70 3.65 -19.50
C SER A 297 5.61 3.12 -18.58
N PRO A 298 4.62 3.95 -18.24
CA PRO A 298 3.79 3.78 -17.06
C PRO A 298 2.79 2.62 -17.11
N TYR A 299 2.73 1.83 -18.15
CA TYR A 299 1.89 0.64 -18.23
C TYR A 299 2.29 -0.22 -19.43
N TRP A 300 2.19 -1.52 -19.25
CA TRP A 300 2.26 -2.48 -20.32
C TRP A 300 0.91 -2.56 -20.99
N LEU A 301 0.88 -2.13 -22.25
CA LEU A 301 -0.24 -2.35 -23.12
C LEU A 301 0.07 -3.57 -23.96
N ASP A 302 -0.59 -4.68 -23.73
CA ASP A 302 -0.53 -5.76 -24.71
C ASP A 302 -1.57 -5.51 -25.81
N HIS A 303 -1.12 -5.58 -27.05
CA HIS A 303 -1.98 -5.62 -28.21
C HIS A 303 -2.81 -6.91 -28.34
N ALA A 304 -2.73 -7.83 -27.37
CA ALA A 304 -3.40 -9.13 -27.41
C ALA A 304 -4.92 -9.03 -27.37
N CYS A 305 -5.50 -7.90 -26.98
CA CYS A 305 -6.91 -7.64 -27.28
C CYS A 305 -7.26 -7.77 -28.76
N VAL A 306 -6.28 -7.68 -29.64
CA VAL A 306 -6.47 -7.62 -31.10
C VAL A 306 -5.74 -8.71 -31.85
N GLY A 307 -5.09 -9.66 -31.21
CA GLY A 307 -4.45 -10.80 -31.86
C GLY A 307 -2.92 -10.86 -31.72
N ALA A 308 -2.51 -11.98 -31.27
CA ALA A 308 -1.18 -12.44 -30.92
C ALA A 308 0.00 -11.81 -31.65
N GLY A 309 0.98 -11.39 -30.86
CA GLY A 309 2.34 -11.67 -31.23
C GLY A 309 3.38 -10.60 -31.26
N GLN A 310 3.34 -9.51 -30.53
CA GLN A 310 4.57 -8.73 -30.27
C GLN A 310 4.41 -7.84 -29.06
N PHE A 311 5.34 -7.94 -28.12
CA PHE A 311 5.49 -7.07 -26.98
C PHE A 311 6.20 -5.78 -27.41
N PRO A 312 5.57 -4.64 -27.42
CA PRO A 312 6.28 -3.37 -27.45
C PRO A 312 6.14 -2.65 -26.12
N HIS A 313 7.26 -2.13 -25.66
CA HIS A 313 7.28 -1.11 -24.63
C HIS A 313 6.38 0.07 -25.02
N ALA A 314 5.54 0.47 -24.09
CA ALA A 314 4.93 1.78 -23.94
C ALA A 314 4.77 2.66 -25.18
N GLU A 315 3.82 2.33 -25.99
CA GLU A 315 3.17 3.32 -26.84
C GLU A 315 1.67 3.13 -26.70
N THR A 316 0.94 4.23 -26.47
CA THR A 316 -0.52 4.24 -26.60
C THR A 316 -0.86 3.82 -28.01
N VAL A 317 -1.06 2.53 -28.23
CA VAL A 317 -1.35 2.00 -29.54
C VAL A 317 -2.81 1.58 -29.58
N GLY A 318 -3.56 2.28 -30.36
CA GLY A 318 -4.86 1.84 -30.79
C GLY A 318 -6.04 2.07 -29.86
N GLY A 319 -5.86 2.74 -28.71
CA GLY A 319 -6.96 3.10 -27.82
C GLY A 319 -7.04 2.27 -26.55
N ASP A 320 -6.01 1.50 -26.20
CA ASP A 320 -5.90 0.79 -24.92
C ASP A 320 -5.13 1.66 -23.93
N TYR A 321 -5.75 2.09 -22.83
CA TYR A 321 -5.12 2.88 -21.77
C TYR A 321 -5.99 2.93 -20.51
N MET A 322 -5.38 3.14 -19.35
CA MET A 322 -6.11 3.47 -18.14
C MET A 322 -6.70 4.88 -18.25
N GLU A 323 -7.96 5.06 -17.90
CA GLU A 323 -8.60 6.37 -17.86
C GLU A 323 -9.32 6.59 -16.53
N ASN A 324 -9.60 7.85 -16.19
CA ASN A 324 -10.53 8.18 -15.10
C ASN A 324 -11.95 8.40 -15.65
N SER A 325 -12.93 8.60 -14.78
CA SER A 325 -14.34 8.83 -15.16
C SER A 325 -14.56 10.03 -16.06
N THR A 326 -13.58 10.93 -16.19
CA THR A 326 -13.64 12.06 -17.15
C THR A 326 -13.05 11.71 -18.51
N GLY A 327 -12.53 10.49 -18.70
CA GLY A 327 -11.84 10.04 -19.91
C GLY A 327 -10.40 10.59 -20.03
N ALA A 328 -9.82 11.08 -18.94
CA ALA A 328 -8.43 11.50 -18.95
C ALA A 328 -7.52 10.29 -18.73
N ALA A 329 -6.50 10.15 -19.58
CA ALA A 329 -5.53 9.07 -19.46
C ALA A 329 -4.77 9.15 -18.13
N MET A 330 -4.59 7.99 -17.50
CA MET A 330 -3.84 7.81 -16.26
C MET A 330 -2.59 6.99 -16.52
N ALA A 331 -1.62 7.11 -15.62
CA ALA A 331 -0.34 6.40 -15.70
C ALA A 331 0.05 5.87 -14.33
N ALA A 332 0.60 4.65 -14.29
CA ALA A 332 1.20 4.13 -13.07
C ALA A 332 2.48 4.88 -12.72
N THR A 333 2.78 4.98 -11.43
CA THR A 333 4.03 5.53 -10.91
C THR A 333 4.81 4.44 -10.18
N TYR A 334 6.13 4.59 -10.12
CA TYR A 334 6.96 3.63 -9.41
C TYR A 334 6.74 3.69 -7.91
N GLN A 335 6.56 2.52 -7.29
CA GLN A 335 6.58 2.34 -5.85
C GLN A 335 7.32 1.04 -5.51
N LYS A 336 8.07 1.04 -4.42
CA LYS A 336 8.80 -0.14 -3.96
C LYS A 336 7.85 -1.32 -3.69
N THR A 337 8.32 -2.54 -3.96
CA THR A 337 7.59 -3.79 -3.66
C THR A 337 7.14 -3.86 -2.21
N VAL A 338 5.91 -4.32 -2.01
CA VAL A 338 5.36 -4.69 -0.70
C VAL A 338 5.53 -6.21 -0.52
N PRO A 339 6.32 -6.66 0.48
CA PRO A 339 6.52 -8.09 0.71
C PRO A 339 5.23 -8.75 1.21
N PHE A 340 4.88 -9.89 0.61
CA PHE A 340 3.76 -10.73 1.03
C PHE A 340 4.19 -11.69 2.14
N PRO A 341 3.33 -11.99 3.12
CA PRO A 341 3.62 -12.97 4.15
C PRO A 341 3.63 -14.38 3.56
N ALA A 342 4.40 -15.28 4.18
CA ALA A 342 4.55 -16.65 3.71
C ALA A 342 3.29 -17.51 3.93
N ASN A 343 2.45 -17.18 4.93
CA ASN A 343 1.21 -17.89 5.26
C ASN A 343 0.34 -17.05 6.21
N ALA A 344 -0.91 -17.47 6.41
CA ALA A 344 -1.87 -16.85 7.34
C ALA A 344 -1.92 -17.54 8.71
N SER A 345 -1.11 -18.57 8.96
CA SER A 345 -1.23 -19.45 10.12
C SER A 345 -0.97 -18.77 11.47
N PHE A 346 -0.34 -17.60 11.49
CA PHE A 346 -0.17 -16.85 12.75
C PHE A 346 -1.53 -16.43 13.36
N ILE A 347 -2.59 -16.29 12.55
CA ILE A 347 -3.95 -15.98 13.03
C ILE A 347 -4.49 -17.16 13.87
N GLU A 348 -4.11 -18.42 13.58
CA GLU A 348 -4.48 -19.59 14.37
C GLU A 348 -4.07 -19.41 15.85
N GLY A 349 -2.94 -18.78 16.11
CA GLY A 349 -2.44 -18.52 17.47
C GLY A 349 -3.40 -17.70 18.35
N TYR A 350 -4.29 -16.93 17.76
CA TYR A 350 -5.32 -16.18 18.48
C TYR A 350 -6.59 -17.00 18.78
N THR A 351 -6.67 -18.22 18.32
CA THR A 351 -7.80 -19.13 18.52
C THR A 351 -7.43 -20.34 19.41
N ALA A 352 -6.16 -20.65 19.58
CA ALA A 352 -5.71 -21.82 20.31
C ALA A 352 -5.89 -21.67 21.83
N ALA A 353 -6.43 -22.70 22.49
CA ALA A 353 -6.62 -22.75 23.94
C ALA A 353 -5.31 -22.64 24.75
N THR A 354 -4.16 -22.76 24.12
CA THR A 354 -2.81 -22.66 24.72
C THR A 354 -2.16 -21.30 24.50
N SER A 355 -2.86 -20.36 23.87
CA SER A 355 -2.38 -18.98 23.72
C SER A 355 -2.24 -18.33 25.11
N PRO A 356 -1.22 -17.48 25.35
CA PRO A 356 -1.10 -16.74 26.61
C PRO A 356 -2.27 -15.82 26.87
N ASN A 357 -3.15 -15.63 25.90
CA ASN A 357 -4.39 -14.87 26.05
C ASN A 357 -5.59 -15.78 25.71
N PRO A 358 -6.14 -16.53 26.69
CA PRO A 358 -7.11 -17.59 26.47
C PRO A 358 -8.51 -17.14 26.07
N THR A 359 -8.69 -15.89 25.80
CA THR A 359 -9.96 -15.38 25.35
C THR A 359 -9.97 -15.30 23.84
N LEU A 360 -10.05 -16.64 22.87
CA LEU A 360 -11.21 -16.20 22.62
C LEU A 360 -11.68 -16.15 21.18
N GLY A 361 -10.84 -16.58 20.21
CA GLY A 361 -11.24 -16.89 18.87
C GLY A 361 -11.83 -18.29 18.77
N CYS A 362 -12.48 -18.58 17.68
CA CYS A 362 -13.03 -19.91 17.38
C CYS A 362 -12.07 -20.67 16.46
N LEU A 363 -11.68 -21.88 16.88
CA LEU A 363 -10.89 -22.79 16.05
C LEU A 363 -11.77 -23.96 15.60
N TYR A 364 -11.86 -24.15 14.30
CA TYR A 364 -12.56 -25.26 13.68
C TYR A 364 -11.61 -26.08 12.80
N TYR A 365 -11.95 -27.33 12.53
CA TYR A 365 -11.15 -28.25 11.74
C TYR A 365 -11.94 -28.85 10.59
N GLY A 366 -11.33 -28.94 9.42
CA GLY A 366 -11.96 -29.47 8.22
C GLY A 366 -12.99 -28.52 7.62
N PRO A 367 -13.81 -28.98 6.68
CA PRO A 367 -14.81 -28.17 6.03
C PRO A 367 -15.81 -27.57 7.04
N THR A 368 -15.96 -26.27 7.04
CA THR A 368 -16.76 -25.54 8.03
C THR A 368 -17.63 -24.49 7.36
N ALA A 369 -18.95 -24.58 7.53
CA ALA A 369 -19.88 -23.55 7.07
C ALA A 369 -20.18 -22.55 8.19
N ILE A 370 -20.15 -21.27 7.86
CA ILE A 370 -20.38 -20.15 8.77
C ILE A 370 -21.37 -19.20 8.13
N ASN A 371 -22.56 -19.09 8.74
CA ASN A 371 -23.58 -18.14 8.31
C ASN A 371 -23.64 -16.99 9.31
N PHE A 372 -23.35 -15.78 8.88
CA PHE A 372 -23.40 -14.56 9.68
C PHE A 372 -24.76 -13.88 9.62
N GLY A 373 -25.12 -13.14 10.68
CA GLY A 373 -26.35 -12.36 10.78
C GLY A 373 -27.13 -12.66 12.06
N GLY A 374 -28.22 -13.42 11.91
CA GLY A 374 -29.12 -13.74 13.01
C GLY A 374 -30.03 -12.59 13.44
N PRO A 375 -30.90 -12.81 14.44
CA PRO A 375 -31.87 -11.81 14.87
C PRO A 375 -31.30 -10.49 15.36
N SER A 376 -30.04 -10.50 15.79
CA SER A 376 -29.33 -9.32 16.33
C SER A 376 -28.28 -8.79 15.37
N GLY A 377 -28.07 -9.39 14.20
CA GLY A 377 -27.04 -8.98 13.23
C GLY A 377 -25.60 -9.41 13.58
N ASN A 378 -25.30 -9.59 14.88
CA ASN A 378 -23.96 -9.89 15.42
C ASN A 378 -23.84 -11.34 15.91
N GLN A 379 -24.40 -12.26 15.18
CA GLN A 379 -24.41 -13.69 15.51
C GLN A 379 -23.93 -14.52 14.33
N MET A 380 -23.58 -15.78 14.59
CA MET A 380 -23.19 -16.76 13.59
C MET A 380 -23.86 -18.12 13.83
N GLN A 381 -24.13 -18.85 12.76
CA GLN A 381 -24.42 -20.28 12.80
C GLN A 381 -23.24 -21.03 12.21
N VAL A 382 -22.82 -22.10 12.86
CA VAL A 382 -21.64 -22.84 12.43
C VAL A 382 -22.00 -24.31 12.25
N TYR A 383 -21.57 -24.90 11.14
CA TYR A 383 -21.57 -26.34 10.89
C TYR A 383 -20.13 -26.77 10.60
N SER A 384 -19.55 -27.50 11.56
CA SER A 384 -18.18 -28.02 11.49
C SER A 384 -18.18 -29.45 11.97
N PRO A 385 -18.55 -30.40 11.09
CA PRO A 385 -18.86 -31.78 11.49
C PRO A 385 -17.65 -32.57 11.99
N ASP A 386 -16.45 -32.19 11.54
CA ASP A 386 -15.21 -32.88 11.90
C ASP A 386 -14.53 -32.27 13.13
N THR A 387 -15.01 -31.13 13.61
CA THR A 387 -14.48 -30.48 14.80
C THR A 387 -15.00 -31.13 16.07
N LEU A 388 -14.12 -31.71 16.88
CA LEU A 388 -14.47 -32.27 18.16
C LEU A 388 -14.69 -31.15 19.19
N SER A 389 -15.67 -31.31 20.07
CA SER A 389 -15.97 -30.33 21.15
C SER A 389 -14.79 -30.10 22.10
N SER A 390 -13.84 -31.02 22.17
CA SER A 390 -12.59 -30.86 22.93
C SER A 390 -11.54 -30.02 22.23
N ASN A 391 -11.72 -29.75 20.94
CA ASN A 391 -10.74 -29.07 20.09
C ASN A 391 -11.19 -27.66 19.69
N THR A 392 -12.33 -27.20 20.18
CA THR A 392 -12.81 -25.85 19.94
C THR A 392 -13.17 -25.15 21.24
N ASN A 393 -12.86 -23.88 21.33
CA ASN A 393 -13.32 -22.99 22.41
C ASN A 393 -14.70 -22.39 22.14
N CYS A 394 -15.27 -22.61 20.95
CA CYS A 394 -16.60 -22.19 20.58
C CYS A 394 -17.57 -23.38 20.61
N LEU A 395 -18.66 -23.23 21.32
CA LEU A 395 -19.67 -24.29 21.48
C LEU A 395 -20.59 -24.31 20.28
N GLY A 396 -20.93 -25.52 19.83
CA GLY A 396 -22.10 -25.78 19.03
C GLY A 396 -21.83 -26.05 17.55
N ALA A 397 -21.40 -27.28 17.23
CA ALA A 397 -21.41 -27.77 15.87
C ALA A 397 -22.82 -28.14 15.35
N THR A 398 -23.90 -27.60 15.93
CA THR A 398 -25.26 -27.81 15.43
C THR A 398 -25.73 -26.64 14.61
N PRO A 399 -26.07 -26.84 13.32
CA PRO A 399 -26.38 -25.75 12.38
C PRO A 399 -27.63 -24.94 12.73
N SER A 400 -28.39 -25.32 13.74
CA SER A 400 -29.65 -24.63 14.10
C SER A 400 -29.53 -23.57 15.20
N THR A 401 -28.34 -23.36 15.77
CA THR A 401 -28.16 -22.46 16.92
C THR A 401 -27.35 -21.22 16.52
N TRP A 402 -27.92 -20.04 16.75
CA TRP A 402 -27.19 -18.80 16.65
C TRP A 402 -26.25 -18.63 17.85
N LEU A 403 -24.97 -18.46 17.57
CA LEU A 403 -23.90 -18.23 18.54
C LEU A 403 -23.50 -16.76 18.51
N PRO A 404 -23.06 -16.17 19.64
CA PRO A 404 -22.42 -14.89 19.60
C PRO A 404 -21.10 -14.96 18.80
N LEU A 405 -20.67 -13.85 18.26
CA LEU A 405 -19.34 -13.74 17.66
C LEU A 405 -18.26 -14.00 18.74
N PRO A 406 -17.09 -14.55 18.35
CA PRO A 406 -15.97 -14.69 19.29
C PRO A 406 -15.54 -13.34 19.85
N ALA A 407 -15.19 -13.30 21.15
CA ALA A 407 -14.93 -12.05 21.86
C ALA A 407 -13.74 -11.24 21.30
N ASN A 408 -12.78 -11.90 20.65
CA ASN A 408 -11.66 -11.25 19.96
C ASN A 408 -11.89 -11.09 18.45
N GLY A 409 -13.06 -11.45 17.93
CA GLY A 409 -13.38 -11.32 16.53
C GLY A 409 -12.60 -12.25 15.58
N VAL A 410 -12.07 -13.39 16.04
CA VAL A 410 -11.27 -14.29 15.19
C VAL A 410 -11.90 -15.66 15.06
N ILE A 411 -12.05 -16.13 13.82
CA ILE A 411 -12.39 -17.50 13.47
C ILE A 411 -11.27 -18.05 12.59
N TYR A 412 -10.77 -19.24 12.94
CA TYR A 412 -9.79 -19.95 12.14
C TYR A 412 -10.29 -21.34 11.79
N VAL A 413 -10.18 -21.71 10.50
CA VAL A 413 -10.54 -23.03 10.00
C VAL A 413 -9.29 -23.77 9.54
N ALA A 414 -8.81 -24.67 10.40
CA ALA A 414 -7.60 -25.44 10.19
C ALA A 414 -7.85 -26.73 9.40
N ASN A 415 -6.81 -27.23 8.77
CA ASN A 415 -6.80 -28.60 8.25
C ASN A 415 -7.02 -29.61 9.37
N LEU A 416 -7.62 -30.76 9.04
CA LEU A 416 -7.76 -31.83 10.00
C LEU A 416 -6.41 -32.30 10.55
N LEU A 417 -6.34 -32.43 11.85
CA LEU A 417 -5.18 -33.06 12.48
C LEU A 417 -5.08 -34.55 12.04
N SER A 418 -3.88 -35.09 11.98
CA SER A 418 -3.64 -36.48 11.58
C SER A 418 -4.35 -37.53 12.49
N SER A 419 -4.76 -37.10 13.68
CA SER A 419 -5.53 -37.91 14.63
C SER A 419 -7.04 -37.83 14.43
N MET A 420 -7.51 -36.94 13.57
CA MET A 420 -8.94 -36.78 13.26
C MET A 420 -9.31 -37.57 12.02
N SER A 421 -10.58 -37.96 11.94
CA SER A 421 -11.14 -38.65 10.78
C SER A 421 -12.01 -37.67 10.00
N CYS A 422 -11.85 -37.65 8.70
CA CYS A 422 -12.76 -36.97 7.81
C CYS A 422 -14.10 -37.71 7.78
N THR A 423 -15.15 -37.08 8.24
CA THR A 423 -16.50 -37.64 8.29
C THR A 423 -17.41 -37.04 7.23
N VAL A 424 -17.14 -35.82 6.83
CA VAL A 424 -17.88 -35.09 5.79
C VAL A 424 -16.89 -34.39 4.89
N ASP A 425 -16.89 -34.78 3.61
CA ASP A 425 -16.12 -34.08 2.60
C ASP A 425 -16.76 -32.72 2.26
N ALA A 426 -15.95 -31.76 1.83
CA ALA A 426 -16.45 -30.56 1.18
C ALA A 426 -17.26 -30.94 -0.08
N PRO A 427 -18.18 -30.07 -0.52
CA PRO A 427 -18.85 -30.26 -1.80
C PRO A 427 -17.85 -30.45 -2.94
N ALA A 428 -18.18 -31.29 -3.92
CA ALA A 428 -17.25 -31.64 -5.00
C ALA A 428 -16.75 -30.43 -5.81
N TRP A 429 -17.58 -29.41 -5.94
CA TRP A 429 -17.22 -28.15 -6.61
C TRP A 429 -16.22 -27.29 -5.81
N ALA A 430 -16.11 -27.52 -4.51
CA ALA A 430 -15.18 -26.79 -3.63
C ALA A 430 -13.76 -27.36 -3.65
N ASP A 431 -13.46 -28.32 -4.52
CA ASP A 431 -12.19 -29.03 -4.50
C ASP A 431 -11.27 -28.64 -5.67
N LEU A 432 -10.82 -27.40 -5.67
CA LEU A 432 -9.81 -26.92 -6.64
C LEU A 432 -8.45 -27.65 -6.53
N ALA A 433 -8.26 -28.62 -5.70
CA ALA A 433 -7.00 -29.39 -5.61
C ALA A 433 -7.10 -30.73 -4.87
N GLY A 434 -8.23 -31.42 -4.98
CA GLY A 434 -8.39 -32.84 -4.56
C GLY A 434 -8.01 -33.13 -3.11
N THR A 435 -8.92 -33.03 -2.21
CA THR A 435 -9.12 -33.81 -0.98
C THR A 435 -10.04 -33.06 -0.02
N GLY A 436 -11.25 -33.50 0.08
CA GLY A 436 -12.37 -32.82 0.72
C GLY A 436 -12.30 -32.52 2.21
N CYS A 437 -11.24 -32.88 2.92
CA CYS A 437 -11.13 -32.71 4.37
C CYS A 437 -10.14 -31.60 4.78
N ARG A 438 -9.93 -30.65 3.92
CA ARG A 438 -9.08 -29.48 4.21
C ARG A 438 -9.85 -28.43 4.99
N GLY A 439 -9.12 -27.52 5.64
CA GLY A 439 -9.67 -26.38 6.33
C GLY A 439 -10.24 -25.35 5.37
N ASN A 440 -11.43 -25.62 4.85
CA ASN A 440 -12.18 -24.73 3.98
C ASN A 440 -13.31 -24.08 4.78
N ALA A 441 -13.46 -22.76 4.67
CA ALA A 441 -14.61 -22.05 5.22
C ALA A 441 -15.63 -21.74 4.12
N PHE A 442 -16.90 -22.03 4.37
CA PHE A 442 -18.03 -21.65 3.53
C PHE A 442 -18.78 -20.53 4.23
N VAL A 443 -18.62 -19.31 3.76
CA VAL A 443 -19.08 -18.10 4.42
C VAL A 443 -20.31 -17.56 3.73
N SER A 444 -21.36 -17.25 4.50
CA SER A 444 -22.59 -16.60 4.03
C SER A 444 -23.03 -15.50 4.97
N GLY A 445 -23.78 -14.51 4.44
CA GLY A 445 -24.39 -13.44 5.20
C GLY A 445 -23.47 -12.28 5.56
N THR A 446 -24.00 -11.36 6.36
CA THR A 446 -23.32 -10.15 6.80
C THR A 446 -23.23 -10.08 8.32
N VAL A 447 -22.25 -9.34 8.83
CA VAL A 447 -21.96 -9.21 10.26
C VAL A 447 -22.10 -7.76 10.71
N ASP A 448 -22.85 -7.55 11.80
CA ASP A 448 -22.85 -6.31 12.58
C ASP A 448 -21.78 -6.47 13.67
N GLY A 449 -20.59 -5.93 13.41
CA GLY A 449 -19.41 -6.06 14.27
C GLY A 449 -18.11 -6.26 13.50
N GLN A 450 -17.09 -6.74 14.21
CA GLN A 450 -15.75 -6.92 13.66
C GLN A 450 -15.35 -8.39 13.72
N ILE A 451 -14.96 -8.94 12.57
CA ILE A 451 -14.61 -10.36 12.46
C ILE A 451 -13.51 -10.59 11.42
N THR A 452 -12.61 -11.50 11.72
CA THR A 452 -11.68 -12.08 10.75
C THR A 452 -11.94 -13.58 10.64
N VAL A 453 -12.22 -14.05 9.44
CA VAL A 453 -12.29 -15.49 9.11
C VAL A 453 -11.02 -15.86 8.37
N ALA A 454 -10.21 -16.73 8.97
CA ALA A 454 -8.97 -17.18 8.35
C ALA A 454 -8.96 -18.70 8.15
N THR A 455 -8.23 -19.17 7.14
CA THR A 455 -8.23 -20.61 6.78
C THR A 455 -6.83 -21.09 6.36
N ASP A 456 -6.57 -22.37 6.63
CA ASP A 456 -5.41 -23.08 6.06
C ASP A 456 -5.54 -23.34 4.56
N ASN A 457 -6.73 -23.26 4.00
CA ASN A 457 -6.97 -23.55 2.59
C ASN A 457 -7.83 -22.44 1.96
N ASN A 458 -9.08 -22.70 1.57
CA ASN A 458 -9.93 -21.76 0.85
C ASN A 458 -11.03 -21.16 1.72
N VAL A 459 -11.42 -19.94 1.38
CA VAL A 459 -12.72 -19.37 1.77
C VAL A 459 -13.64 -19.39 0.56
N TYR A 460 -14.82 -19.99 0.69
CA TYR A 460 -15.87 -19.98 -0.31
C TYR A 460 -16.98 -19.04 0.12
N LEU A 461 -17.30 -18.07 -0.72
CA LEU A 461 -18.42 -17.16 -0.55
C LEU A 461 -19.66 -17.84 -1.14
N VAL A 462 -20.54 -18.28 -0.27
CA VAL A 462 -21.75 -19.04 -0.61
C VAL A 462 -22.99 -18.24 -0.23
N ALA A 463 -24.08 -18.42 -0.94
CA ALA A 463 -25.32 -17.75 -0.64
C ALA A 463 -26.47 -18.74 -0.48
N PRO A 464 -27.42 -18.53 0.45
CA PRO A 464 -28.65 -19.28 0.49
C PRO A 464 -29.36 -19.28 -0.88
N THR A 465 -30.00 -20.37 -1.23
CA THR A 465 -30.70 -20.48 -2.53
C THR A 465 -31.71 -19.35 -2.78
N ALA A 466 -32.28 -18.79 -1.70
CA ALA A 466 -33.19 -17.66 -1.79
C ALA A 466 -32.50 -16.37 -2.28
N ASP A 467 -31.20 -16.24 -2.08
CA ASP A 467 -30.40 -15.06 -2.36
C ASP A 467 -29.60 -15.19 -3.67
N SER A 468 -29.91 -16.18 -4.50
CA SER A 468 -29.22 -16.43 -5.77
C SER A 468 -29.22 -15.25 -6.76
N ALA A 469 -30.20 -14.34 -6.66
CA ALA A 469 -30.29 -13.17 -7.51
C ALA A 469 -29.33 -12.04 -7.11
N ALA A 470 -29.00 -11.93 -5.83
CA ALA A 470 -28.02 -11.01 -5.28
C ALA A 470 -27.67 -11.45 -3.85
N ALA A 471 -26.40 -11.55 -3.53
CA ALA A 471 -25.95 -11.84 -2.20
C ALA A 471 -24.93 -10.77 -1.75
N THR A 472 -24.91 -10.50 -0.46
CA THR A 472 -23.90 -9.65 0.16
C THR A 472 -23.18 -10.42 1.24
N TRP A 473 -21.86 -10.37 1.22
CA TRP A 473 -20.99 -10.93 2.25
C TRP A 473 -20.16 -9.83 2.87
N GLY A 474 -19.93 -9.88 4.17
CA GLY A 474 -19.02 -8.97 4.83
C GLY A 474 -19.66 -8.12 5.92
N ALA A 475 -19.28 -6.86 6.03
CA ALA A 475 -19.83 -5.93 6.98
C ALA A 475 -21.32 -5.67 6.71
N ALA A 476 -22.13 -5.60 7.76
CA ALA A 476 -23.54 -5.27 7.62
C ALA A 476 -23.75 -3.79 7.26
N SER A 477 -22.77 -2.96 7.55
CA SER A 477 -22.78 -1.53 7.24
C SER A 477 -21.39 -1.03 6.90
N LEU A 478 -21.29 -0.24 5.85
CA LEU A 478 -20.07 0.53 5.52
C LEU A 478 -20.04 1.89 6.22
N VAL A 479 -20.89 2.08 7.23
CA VAL A 479 -20.92 3.27 8.09
C VAL A 479 -20.78 2.80 9.53
N GLY A 480 -19.76 3.25 10.23
CA GLY A 480 -19.47 2.83 11.62
C GLY A 480 -18.30 1.86 11.73
N GLY A 481 -18.38 0.93 12.67
CA GLY A 481 -17.28 0.05 13.05
C GLY A 481 -17.32 -1.36 12.48
N ASP A 482 -18.31 -1.70 11.64
CA ASP A 482 -18.43 -3.05 11.09
C ASP A 482 -17.35 -3.31 10.06
N VAL A 483 -16.64 -4.42 10.22
CA VAL A 483 -15.61 -4.83 9.26
C VAL A 483 -15.43 -6.36 9.27
N MET A 484 -15.31 -6.94 8.09
CA MET A 484 -14.99 -8.35 7.92
C MET A 484 -13.65 -8.49 7.20
N GLY A 485 -12.77 -9.34 7.73
CA GLY A 485 -11.57 -9.83 7.05
C GLY A 485 -11.76 -11.29 6.63
N LEU A 486 -11.41 -11.57 5.38
CA LEU A 486 -11.40 -12.92 4.80
C LEU A 486 -9.97 -13.25 4.42
N ALA A 487 -9.29 -14.09 5.19
CA ALA A 487 -7.88 -14.41 5.01
C ALA A 487 -7.69 -15.89 4.65
N ALA A 488 -7.43 -16.18 3.39
CA ALA A 488 -7.19 -17.54 2.94
C ALA A 488 -5.70 -17.79 2.70
N SER A 489 -5.18 -18.94 3.14
CA SER A 489 -3.83 -19.35 2.72
C SER A 489 -3.76 -19.64 1.23
N LYS A 490 -4.92 -19.93 0.61
CA LYS A 490 -5.08 -20.13 -0.82
C LYS A 490 -6.10 -19.16 -1.40
N PHE A 491 -7.23 -19.65 -1.88
CA PHE A 491 -8.23 -18.86 -2.58
C PHE A 491 -9.31 -18.28 -1.66
N VAL A 492 -9.83 -17.13 -2.04
CA VAL A 492 -11.19 -16.70 -1.70
C VAL A 492 -12.02 -16.77 -2.97
N LEU A 493 -13.07 -17.61 -2.99
CA LEU A 493 -13.83 -17.92 -4.20
C LEU A 493 -15.31 -17.62 -4.04
N VAL A 494 -15.87 -16.88 -4.98
CA VAL A 494 -17.32 -16.81 -5.15
C VAL A 494 -17.81 -18.13 -5.75
N ASN A 495 -18.81 -18.74 -5.10
CA ASN A 495 -19.37 -19.99 -5.59
C ASN A 495 -20.03 -19.82 -6.97
N HIS A 496 -19.55 -20.60 -7.92
CA HIS A 496 -20.08 -20.65 -9.29
C HIS A 496 -19.92 -22.07 -9.83
N ASP A 497 -20.87 -22.94 -9.45
CA ASP A 497 -20.95 -24.31 -9.94
C ASP A 497 -21.96 -24.37 -11.10
N THR A 498 -21.46 -24.50 -12.31
CA THR A 498 -22.30 -24.55 -13.53
C THR A 498 -22.89 -25.93 -13.79
N SER A 499 -22.38 -26.96 -13.13
CA SER A 499 -22.77 -28.37 -13.32
C SER A 499 -23.71 -28.90 -12.24
N GLY A 500 -23.79 -28.20 -11.10
CA GLY A 500 -24.47 -28.65 -9.90
C GLY A 500 -25.89 -28.09 -9.72
N GLY A 501 -26.59 -28.73 -8.76
CA GLY A 501 -27.78 -28.17 -8.13
C GLY A 501 -27.44 -27.49 -6.81
N PRO A 502 -28.46 -27.04 -6.07
CA PRO A 502 -28.25 -26.49 -4.73
C PRO A 502 -27.52 -27.46 -3.82
N ASP A 503 -26.45 -26.99 -3.17
CA ASP A 503 -25.68 -27.77 -2.22
C ASP A 503 -26.22 -27.68 -0.81
N ASN A 504 -26.24 -28.82 -0.13
CA ASN A 504 -26.72 -28.95 1.25
C ASN A 504 -25.51 -29.19 2.18
N PHE A 505 -24.60 -28.20 2.26
CA PHE A 505 -23.49 -28.24 3.20
C PHE A 505 -23.64 -27.13 4.23
N GLY A 506 -23.98 -27.48 5.47
CA GLY A 506 -24.15 -26.53 6.53
C GLY A 506 -25.60 -26.27 6.95
N PRO A 507 -25.87 -25.07 7.49
CA PRO A 507 -27.19 -24.75 8.02
C PRO A 507 -28.26 -24.54 6.94
N GLU A 508 -27.85 -24.30 5.70
CA GLU A 508 -28.73 -23.93 4.60
C GLU A 508 -28.37 -24.68 3.31
N SER A 509 -29.26 -24.56 2.32
CA SER A 509 -29.02 -25.01 0.96
C SER A 509 -28.46 -23.83 0.15
N TYR A 510 -27.27 -23.96 -0.39
CA TYR A 510 -26.60 -22.89 -1.12
C TYR A 510 -26.95 -22.91 -2.60
N ALA A 511 -27.04 -21.71 -3.16
CA ALA A 511 -27.19 -21.54 -4.59
C ALA A 511 -25.90 -21.93 -5.32
N PRO A 512 -26.00 -22.69 -6.44
CA PRO A 512 -24.81 -23.03 -7.22
C PRO A 512 -24.19 -21.80 -7.91
N ILE A 513 -25.01 -20.80 -8.23
CA ILE A 513 -24.59 -19.55 -8.88
C ILE A 513 -25.28 -18.39 -8.20
N VAL A 514 -24.55 -17.31 -7.93
CA VAL A 514 -25.06 -16.04 -7.45
C VAL A 514 -24.92 -15.01 -8.56
N GLN A 515 -25.97 -14.22 -8.82
CA GLN A 515 -25.91 -13.11 -9.76
C GLN A 515 -25.67 -11.78 -9.02
N ALA A 516 -24.88 -10.88 -9.63
CA ALA A 516 -24.59 -9.55 -9.09
C ALA A 516 -24.21 -9.53 -7.59
N PRO A 517 -23.17 -10.28 -7.18
CA PRO A 517 -22.74 -10.36 -5.79
C PRO A 517 -22.12 -9.05 -5.30
N THR A 518 -22.21 -8.82 -3.98
CA THR A 518 -21.50 -7.72 -3.29
C THR A 518 -20.63 -8.30 -2.17
N ILE A 519 -19.38 -7.86 -2.09
CA ILE A 519 -18.41 -8.22 -1.07
C ILE A 519 -18.01 -6.97 -0.30
N ASP A 520 -18.54 -6.81 0.92
CA ASP A 520 -18.26 -5.68 1.81
C ASP A 520 -17.19 -6.11 2.84
N ALA A 521 -16.00 -6.44 2.36
CA ALA A 521 -14.95 -7.07 3.18
C ALA A 521 -13.54 -6.71 2.71
N VAL A 522 -12.59 -6.98 3.60
CA VAL A 522 -11.17 -7.06 3.26
C VAL A 522 -10.86 -8.50 2.88
N VAL A 523 -10.35 -8.70 1.67
CA VAL A 523 -9.97 -10.02 1.16
C VAL A 523 -8.45 -10.13 1.13
N PHE A 524 -7.93 -11.22 1.69
CA PHE A 524 -6.50 -11.53 1.66
C PHE A 524 -6.26 -12.97 1.22
N THR A 525 -5.50 -13.13 0.14
CA THR A 525 -5.06 -14.45 -0.35
C THR A 525 -3.53 -14.51 -0.36
N VAL A 526 -2.98 -15.44 0.42
CA VAL A 526 -1.52 -15.49 0.65
C VAL A 526 -0.78 -16.09 -0.53
N ASN A 527 -1.25 -17.23 -1.04
CA ASN A 527 -0.52 -17.97 -2.08
C ASN A 527 -1.20 -17.93 -3.44
N ASP A 528 -2.52 -17.76 -3.46
CA ASP A 528 -3.34 -17.87 -4.67
C ASP A 528 -4.14 -16.57 -4.88
N ALA A 529 -5.38 -16.61 -5.31
CA ALA A 529 -6.16 -15.44 -5.73
C ALA A 529 -7.56 -15.34 -5.09
N LEU A 530 -8.14 -14.14 -5.12
CA LEU A 530 -9.59 -13.98 -5.15
C LEU A 530 -10.08 -14.45 -6.53
N GLY A 531 -11.28 -15.00 -6.63
CA GLY A 531 -11.83 -15.35 -7.93
C GLY A 531 -13.21 -16.00 -7.88
N THR A 532 -13.64 -16.45 -9.02
CA THR A 532 -14.91 -17.15 -9.22
C THR A 532 -14.64 -18.60 -9.62
N GLY A 533 -15.33 -19.55 -8.98
CA GLY A 533 -15.30 -20.94 -9.40
C GLY A 533 -15.76 -21.09 -10.84
N GLU A 534 -15.18 -22.00 -11.61
CA GLU A 534 -15.56 -22.28 -13.02
C GLU A 534 -15.78 -21.00 -13.86
N PHE A 535 -14.98 -19.95 -13.64
CA PHE A 535 -15.14 -18.61 -14.25
C PHE A 535 -15.22 -18.62 -15.79
N TRP A 536 -14.77 -19.71 -16.41
CA TRP A 536 -14.77 -19.90 -17.86
C TRP A 536 -16.06 -20.53 -18.41
N GLN A 537 -17.05 -20.81 -17.56
CA GLN A 537 -18.30 -21.48 -17.91
C GLN A 537 -19.51 -20.58 -17.67
N GLY A 538 -20.69 -21.03 -18.15
CA GLY A 538 -21.95 -20.35 -17.90
C GLY A 538 -22.16 -19.11 -18.78
N SER A 539 -22.87 -18.12 -18.26
CA SER A 539 -23.23 -16.86 -18.94
C SER A 539 -22.64 -15.66 -18.19
N VAL A 540 -22.77 -14.48 -18.77
CA VAL A 540 -22.53 -13.23 -18.06
C VAL A 540 -23.52 -13.08 -16.91
N LEU A 541 -23.03 -12.80 -15.70
CA LEU A 541 -23.80 -12.78 -14.45
C LEU A 541 -24.05 -11.38 -13.88
N GLY A 542 -23.63 -10.34 -14.60
CA GLY A 542 -23.76 -8.95 -14.16
C GLY A 542 -22.49 -8.41 -13.52
N ASN A 543 -22.64 -7.48 -12.59
CA ASN A 543 -21.51 -6.87 -11.89
C ASN A 543 -21.27 -7.59 -10.57
N MET A 544 -20.02 -7.88 -10.26
CA MET A 544 -19.54 -8.16 -8.91
C MET A 544 -19.02 -6.85 -8.33
N THR A 545 -19.53 -6.46 -7.18
CA THR A 545 -19.12 -5.24 -6.49
C THR A 545 -18.32 -5.61 -5.24
N ILE A 546 -17.14 -5.05 -5.09
CA ILE A 546 -16.31 -5.24 -3.91
C ILE A 546 -16.10 -3.87 -3.26
N ASN A 547 -16.58 -3.73 -2.02
CA ASN A 547 -16.39 -2.55 -1.20
C ASN A 547 -15.47 -2.91 -0.03
N GLY A 548 -14.20 -2.52 -0.12
CA GLY A 548 -13.23 -2.91 0.89
C GLY A 548 -11.79 -2.76 0.43
N ALA A 549 -11.00 -3.80 0.60
CA ALA A 549 -9.65 -3.91 0.07
C ALA A 549 -9.36 -5.36 -0.36
N ILE A 550 -8.55 -5.52 -1.38
CA ILE A 550 -8.11 -6.80 -1.91
C ILE A 550 -6.59 -6.86 -1.83
N VAL A 551 -6.08 -7.89 -1.18
CA VAL A 551 -4.66 -8.21 -1.16
C VAL A 551 -4.50 -9.62 -1.68
N SER A 552 -3.96 -9.78 -2.87
CA SER A 552 -3.96 -11.04 -3.59
C SER A 552 -2.57 -11.36 -4.15
N ASN A 553 -2.13 -12.60 -4.01
CA ASN A 553 -0.85 -13.00 -4.58
C ASN A 553 -0.89 -12.98 -6.11
N TYR A 554 -1.96 -13.48 -6.69
CA TYR A 554 -2.25 -13.34 -8.12
C TYR A 554 -3.44 -12.42 -8.32
N MET A 555 -3.54 -11.83 -9.52
CA MET A 555 -4.71 -11.04 -9.86
C MET A 555 -5.96 -11.93 -9.88
N ASP A 556 -7.05 -11.38 -9.34
CA ASP A 556 -8.35 -12.03 -9.30
C ASP A 556 -8.88 -12.36 -10.70
N VAL A 557 -9.72 -13.41 -10.78
CA VAL A 557 -10.32 -13.85 -12.04
C VAL A 557 -11.80 -14.11 -11.82
N GLU A 558 -12.64 -13.21 -12.30
CA GLU A 558 -14.09 -13.25 -12.14
C GLU A 558 -14.81 -13.64 -13.42
N GLY A 559 -14.11 -13.65 -14.56
CA GLY A 559 -14.74 -13.99 -15.83
C GLY A 559 -13.77 -14.13 -16.99
N VAL A 560 -14.33 -14.40 -18.15
CA VAL A 560 -13.61 -14.50 -19.42
C VAL A 560 -14.18 -13.51 -20.40
N PHE A 561 -13.31 -12.81 -21.11
CA PHE A 561 -13.68 -11.88 -22.16
C PHE A 561 -13.23 -12.39 -23.55
N SER A 562 -13.92 -11.94 -24.58
CA SER A 562 -13.54 -12.20 -25.96
C SER A 562 -13.62 -10.91 -26.76
N GLY A 563 -12.50 -10.44 -27.26
CA GLY A 563 -12.40 -9.11 -27.86
C GLY A 563 -12.67 -8.02 -26.83
N CYS A 564 -13.67 -7.17 -27.02
CA CYS A 564 -14.02 -6.08 -26.12
C CYS A 564 -14.90 -6.46 -24.93
N CYS A 565 -15.42 -7.69 -24.88
CA CYS A 565 -16.65 -7.93 -24.13
C CYS A 565 -16.54 -9.19 -23.26
N LEU A 566 -17.06 -9.08 -22.03
CA LEU A 566 -17.25 -10.21 -21.13
C LEU A 566 -18.17 -11.25 -21.77
N VAL A 567 -17.79 -12.52 -21.72
CA VAL A 567 -18.58 -13.65 -22.26
C VAL A 567 -19.01 -14.64 -21.19
N HIS A 568 -18.28 -14.74 -20.08
CA HIS A 568 -18.60 -15.57 -18.90
C HIS A 568 -18.26 -14.80 -17.63
N GLY A 569 -18.96 -15.09 -16.53
CA GLY A 569 -18.65 -14.54 -15.21
C GLY A 569 -19.15 -13.11 -15.00
N TYR A 570 -18.41 -12.33 -14.24
CA TYR A 570 -18.80 -11.00 -13.75
C TYR A 570 -17.96 -9.90 -14.37
N ASN A 571 -18.57 -8.70 -14.44
CA ASN A 571 -17.85 -7.45 -14.63
C ASN A 571 -17.53 -6.84 -13.26
N GLU A 572 -16.34 -6.30 -13.08
CA GLU A 572 -15.80 -5.93 -11.77
C GLU A 572 -16.00 -4.45 -11.46
N ILE A 573 -16.44 -4.16 -10.25
CA ILE A 573 -16.53 -2.82 -9.68
C ILE A 573 -15.89 -2.85 -8.29
N TYR A 574 -14.77 -2.17 -8.15
CA TYR A 574 -14.04 -2.09 -6.90
C TYR A 574 -14.15 -0.71 -6.29
N ASN A 575 -14.53 -0.66 -5.02
CA ASN A 575 -14.64 0.57 -4.25
C ASN A 575 -13.81 0.44 -2.98
N TRP A 576 -12.89 1.35 -2.78
CA TRP A 576 -12.13 1.38 -1.54
C TRP A 576 -13.00 1.84 -0.37
N ASP A 577 -13.01 1.05 0.68
CA ASP A 577 -13.59 1.47 1.94
C ASP A 577 -12.60 2.38 2.66
N SER A 578 -12.81 3.68 2.60
CA SER A 578 -11.93 4.68 3.21
C SER A 578 -11.77 4.54 4.72
N ARG A 579 -12.68 3.83 5.41
CA ARG A 579 -12.56 3.49 6.84
C ARG A 579 -11.34 2.61 7.10
N LEU A 580 -10.92 1.81 6.12
CA LEU A 580 -9.75 0.95 6.24
C LEU A 580 -8.42 1.72 6.39
N ALA A 581 -8.41 3.01 6.08
CA ALA A 581 -7.31 3.87 6.49
C ALA A 581 -7.11 3.87 8.02
N HIS A 582 -8.13 3.48 8.79
CA HIS A 582 -8.16 3.60 10.24
C HIS A 582 -8.79 2.39 10.96
N LEU A 583 -9.54 1.58 10.25
CA LEU A 583 -10.26 0.42 10.77
C LEU A 583 -9.72 -0.84 10.10
N THR A 584 -9.12 -1.73 10.88
CA THR A 584 -8.63 -3.02 10.37
C THR A 584 -9.46 -4.16 10.94
N PRO A 585 -9.70 -5.24 10.17
CA PRO A 585 -10.28 -6.45 10.74
C PRO A 585 -9.42 -6.98 11.91
N PRO A 586 -10.02 -7.61 12.92
CA PRO A 586 -9.29 -8.10 14.09
C PRO A 586 -8.12 -9.02 13.70
N TYR A 587 -6.93 -8.72 14.22
CA TYR A 587 -5.70 -9.51 13.98
C TYR A 587 -5.40 -9.79 12.51
N PHE A 588 -5.76 -8.85 11.65
CA PHE A 588 -5.50 -8.99 10.22
C PHE A 588 -4.00 -9.05 9.92
N ILE A 589 -3.64 -9.65 8.80
CA ILE A 589 -2.26 -9.98 8.44
C ILE A 589 -1.47 -8.69 8.15
N PRO A 590 -0.40 -8.38 8.91
CA PRO A 590 0.50 -7.30 8.54
C PRO A 590 1.44 -7.75 7.40
N PRO A 591 1.99 -6.83 6.61
CA PRO A 591 3.06 -7.15 5.68
C PRO A 591 4.27 -7.77 6.39
N ASP A 592 4.91 -8.75 5.77
CA ASP A 592 6.24 -9.20 6.21
C ASP A 592 7.21 -8.02 6.10
N GLN A 593 7.87 -7.66 7.21
CA GLN A 593 8.73 -6.48 7.31
C GLN A 593 8.01 -5.14 7.10
N SER A 594 6.76 -5.04 7.57
CA SER A 594 6.06 -3.77 7.58
C SER A 594 6.90 -2.70 8.29
N GLN A 595 7.20 -1.63 7.58
CA GLN A 595 7.92 -0.49 8.12
C GLN A 595 6.93 0.52 8.67
N TRP A 596 7.28 1.14 9.78
CA TRP A 596 6.58 2.30 10.27
C TRP A 596 6.89 3.49 9.36
N GLY A 597 5.87 4.21 8.95
CA GLY A 597 5.96 5.37 8.09
C GLY A 597 5.06 6.50 8.58
N GLU A 598 5.35 7.71 8.10
CA GLU A 598 4.56 8.90 8.40
C GLU A 598 3.24 8.87 7.62
N VAL A 599 2.14 9.13 8.32
CA VAL A 599 0.79 9.26 7.74
C VAL A 599 0.20 10.65 7.90
N THR A 600 0.63 11.40 8.93
CA THR A 600 0.27 12.80 9.12
C THR A 600 1.49 13.61 9.53
N TYR A 601 1.56 14.85 9.10
CA TYR A 601 2.60 15.80 9.48
C TYR A 601 1.99 17.17 9.73
N SER A 602 2.25 17.74 10.88
CA SER A 602 1.85 19.12 11.19
C SER A 602 2.92 19.81 12.02
N GLU A 603 3.19 21.08 11.69
CA GLU A 603 3.97 21.92 12.57
C GLU A 603 3.03 22.58 13.58
N ILE A 604 3.35 22.45 14.84
CA ILE A 604 2.58 23.00 15.96
C ILE A 604 3.37 24.13 16.66
N PRO A 605 2.69 24.98 17.45
CA PRO A 605 3.40 26.00 18.24
C PRO A 605 4.50 25.36 19.07
N ALA A 606 5.69 25.97 19.03
CA ALA A 606 6.84 25.45 19.76
C ALA A 606 6.51 25.31 21.25
N GLU A 607 6.63 24.11 21.77
CA GLU A 607 6.56 23.90 23.20
C GLU A 607 7.79 24.55 23.85
N ASN A 608 7.54 25.28 24.93
CA ASN A 608 8.61 25.95 25.68
C ASN A 608 9.49 24.88 26.32
N GLY A 609 10.68 24.68 25.73
CA GLY A 609 11.71 23.79 26.25
C GLY A 609 12.42 24.30 27.49
#